data_ff5fda36ed6c8b6fc44ab5b3be8b8d1f
#
_entry.id   ff5fda36ed6c8b6fc44ab5b3be8b8d1f
#
_cell.length_a   1.000
_cell.length_b   1.000
_cell.length_c   1.000
_cell.angle_alpha   90.00
_cell.angle_beta   90.00
_cell.angle_gamma   90.00
#
_symmetry.space_group_name_H-M   'P 1'
#
loop_
_entity.id
_entity.type
_entity.pdbx_description
1 polymer ?
#
loop_
_entity_poly.entity_id
_entity_poly.type
_entity_poly.pdbx_seq_one_letter_code
_entity_poly.pdbx_strand_id
1 'polypeptide(L)'
;MVQALRLTSFSHGAGCACKLGPRELTRVLDLLGPATKPEDVLVSEETGDDAAVYRLTDGTGLVLTLDFFTPLVDDPGDWGRIAAANALSDVYAMGGSPRLALNVAGWPVDELALELLAEVLAGARQIVLEAGAAVVGGHTITTEREPLFGMVAIGFVETDAIVRNSTARPGMHLYLSKPIGTGLITTAIKRGQTDEDVARLAVDTMTSLNADASAAMVSARVGAGTDVTGFGLLGHLRKMLEASACAAIVNAGSVPLLPTVLDLARRDIVAGGTKRNHAWLQEVTEWGELTPPEQIVLADAQTSGGLLVASDQSPSTDLFTEIGEVVPGPPGSITVIGRVRE
;
A
#
# COMPACT_ATOMS: atom_id res chain seq x y z
N MET A 1 37.76 7.89 -5.79
CA MET A 1 36.66 7.40 -4.95
C MET A 1 35.70 6.68 -5.89
N VAL A 2 35.47 5.40 -5.68
CA VAL A 2 34.43 4.66 -6.40
C VAL A 2 33.10 5.19 -5.90
N GLN A 3 32.29 5.77 -6.79
CA GLN A 3 30.97 6.26 -6.44
C GLN A 3 30.17 5.05 -5.91
N ALA A 4 29.60 5.16 -4.71
CA ALA A 4 28.81 4.10 -4.14
C ALA A 4 27.67 3.74 -5.11
N LEU A 5 27.50 2.44 -5.39
CA LEU A 5 26.45 1.95 -6.28
C LEU A 5 25.09 2.29 -5.64
N ARG A 6 24.19 2.89 -6.42
CA ARG A 6 22.85 3.24 -5.98
C ARG A 6 21.81 2.39 -6.69
N LEU A 7 21.12 1.50 -5.97
CA LEU A 7 20.07 0.63 -6.55
C LEU A 7 18.94 1.46 -7.17
N THR A 8 18.58 2.60 -6.57
CA THR A 8 17.56 3.50 -7.10
C THR A 8 17.88 4.07 -8.48
N SER A 9 19.19 4.10 -8.87
CA SER A 9 19.59 4.55 -10.21
C SER A 9 19.20 3.58 -11.33
N PHE A 10 18.92 2.34 -11.00
CA PHE A 10 18.47 1.29 -11.93
C PHE A 10 16.94 1.26 -12.09
N SER A 11 16.19 1.99 -11.27
CA SER A 11 14.74 2.01 -11.29
C SER A 11 14.21 3.17 -12.14
N HIS A 12 13.20 2.94 -12.98
CA HIS A 12 12.48 4.02 -13.69
C HIS A 12 11.52 4.78 -12.75
N GLY A 13 11.08 4.18 -11.65
CA GLY A 13 10.18 4.75 -10.65
C GLY A 13 10.73 4.62 -9.22
N ALA A 14 9.85 4.54 -8.23
CA ALA A 14 10.17 4.29 -6.84
C ALA A 14 9.03 3.49 -6.18
N GLY A 15 9.29 2.23 -5.84
CA GLY A 15 8.35 1.37 -5.15
C GLY A 15 7.00 1.22 -5.87
N CYS A 16 5.91 1.19 -5.10
CA CYS A 16 4.54 1.02 -5.62
C CYS A 16 4.07 2.13 -6.58
N ALA A 17 4.75 3.27 -6.65
CA ALA A 17 4.47 4.32 -7.65
C ALA A 17 4.74 3.89 -9.11
N CYS A 18 5.39 2.73 -9.33
CA CYS A 18 5.63 2.14 -10.65
C CYS A 18 4.45 1.32 -11.19
N LYS A 19 3.44 1.00 -10.37
CA LYS A 19 2.25 0.25 -10.80
C LYS A 19 1.54 0.98 -11.96
N LEU A 20 0.82 0.22 -12.81
CA LEU A 20 -0.09 0.81 -13.79
C LEU A 20 -1.04 1.76 -13.08
N GLY A 21 -1.36 2.88 -13.73
CA GLY A 21 -2.36 3.79 -13.21
C GLY A 21 -3.74 3.14 -13.10
N PRO A 22 -4.64 3.67 -12.24
CA PRO A 22 -5.98 3.07 -12.07
C PRO A 22 -6.75 2.96 -13.38
N ARG A 23 -6.67 3.97 -14.25
CA ARG A 23 -7.38 3.99 -15.55
C ARG A 23 -6.86 2.92 -16.52
N GLU A 24 -5.52 2.75 -16.60
CA GLU A 24 -4.89 1.76 -17.45
C GLU A 24 -5.22 0.35 -16.98
N LEU A 25 -5.18 0.11 -15.66
CA LEU A 25 -5.53 -1.19 -15.09
C LEU A 25 -7.01 -1.53 -15.34
N THR A 26 -7.94 -0.61 -15.06
CA THR A 26 -9.37 -0.79 -15.34
C THR A 26 -9.58 -1.14 -16.81
N ARG A 27 -8.93 -0.42 -17.73
CA ARG A 27 -9.06 -0.70 -19.17
C ARG A 27 -8.59 -2.12 -19.54
N VAL A 28 -7.50 -2.61 -18.92
CA VAL A 28 -7.02 -3.97 -19.18
C VAL A 28 -8.03 -5.00 -18.68
N LEU A 29 -8.58 -4.80 -17.46
CA LEU A 29 -9.58 -5.69 -16.88
C LEU A 29 -10.89 -5.69 -17.70
N ASP A 30 -11.36 -4.54 -18.17
CA ASP A 30 -12.53 -4.42 -19.07
C ASP A 30 -12.34 -5.20 -20.36
N LEU A 31 -11.11 -5.20 -20.93
CA LEU A 31 -10.79 -5.96 -22.13
C LEU A 31 -10.80 -7.47 -21.93
N LEU A 32 -10.55 -7.95 -20.71
CA LEU A 32 -10.64 -9.37 -20.36
C LEU A 32 -12.10 -9.85 -20.28
N GLY A 33 -13.03 -8.95 -19.99
CA GLY A 33 -14.43 -9.28 -19.75
C GLY A 33 -14.66 -10.02 -18.43
N PRO A 34 -15.92 -10.38 -18.12
CA PRO A 34 -16.26 -11.01 -16.85
C PRO A 34 -15.63 -12.41 -16.73
N ALA A 35 -14.95 -12.67 -15.63
CA ALA A 35 -14.41 -13.99 -15.30
C ALA A 35 -15.49 -14.87 -14.65
N THR A 36 -15.53 -16.16 -15.03
CA THR A 36 -16.30 -17.14 -14.26
C THR A 36 -15.43 -17.63 -13.11
N LYS A 37 -15.90 -17.46 -11.88
CA LYS A 37 -15.18 -17.91 -10.70
C LYS A 37 -15.85 -19.12 -10.04
N PRO A 38 -15.07 -20.06 -9.48
CA PRO A 38 -15.61 -21.13 -8.65
C PRO A 38 -16.35 -20.58 -7.42
N GLU A 39 -17.35 -21.32 -6.92
CA GLU A 39 -18.16 -20.93 -5.76
C GLU A 39 -17.30 -20.72 -4.49
N ASP A 40 -16.18 -21.44 -4.38
CA ASP A 40 -15.27 -21.33 -3.25
C ASP A 40 -14.34 -20.09 -3.30
N VAL A 41 -14.34 -19.29 -4.39
CA VAL A 41 -13.66 -18.00 -4.44
C VAL A 41 -14.54 -16.97 -3.75
N LEU A 42 -14.20 -16.65 -2.50
CA LEU A 42 -14.96 -15.72 -1.64
C LEU A 42 -14.70 -14.26 -1.95
N VAL A 43 -13.46 -13.93 -2.36
CA VAL A 43 -13.00 -12.59 -2.74
C VAL A 43 -12.12 -12.72 -3.99
N SER A 44 -12.34 -11.85 -4.97
CA SER A 44 -11.58 -11.79 -6.23
C SER A 44 -11.38 -10.32 -6.65
N GLU A 45 -10.85 -10.10 -7.84
CA GLU A 45 -10.59 -8.77 -8.41
C GLU A 45 -11.82 -7.88 -8.61
N GLU A 46 -13.04 -8.42 -8.55
CA GLU A 46 -14.30 -7.72 -8.91
C GLU A 46 -14.56 -6.48 -8.02
N THR A 47 -14.23 -6.57 -6.73
CA THR A 47 -14.42 -5.49 -5.75
C THR A 47 -13.15 -4.69 -5.50
N GLY A 48 -12.02 -5.14 -6.10
CA GLY A 48 -10.71 -4.49 -5.94
C GLY A 48 -10.18 -4.57 -4.51
N ASP A 49 -10.52 -5.65 -3.79
CA ASP A 49 -9.94 -5.99 -2.50
C ASP A 49 -8.43 -6.28 -2.63
N ASP A 50 -7.70 -6.22 -1.52
CA ASP A 50 -6.23 -6.28 -1.51
C ASP A 50 -5.69 -7.68 -1.87
N ALA A 51 -6.43 -8.76 -1.54
CA ALA A 51 -6.06 -10.13 -1.86
C ALA A 51 -7.25 -10.98 -2.28
N ALA A 52 -6.98 -12.06 -3.01
CA ALA A 52 -7.95 -13.11 -3.27
C ALA A 52 -8.14 -13.99 -2.02
N VAL A 53 -9.38 -14.44 -1.79
CA VAL A 53 -9.69 -15.41 -0.72
C VAL A 53 -10.40 -16.61 -1.29
N TYR A 54 -9.83 -17.80 -1.08
CA TYR A 54 -10.40 -19.08 -1.49
C TYR A 54 -10.80 -19.89 -0.24
N ARG A 55 -12.03 -20.40 -0.20
CA ARG A 55 -12.51 -21.27 0.87
C ARG A 55 -11.82 -22.62 0.82
N LEU A 56 -11.20 -23.05 1.93
CA LEU A 56 -10.57 -24.36 2.03
C LEU A 56 -11.52 -25.43 2.58
N THR A 57 -11.98 -25.21 3.79
CA THR A 57 -12.86 -26.11 4.55
C THR A 57 -13.64 -25.28 5.56
N ASP A 58 -14.30 -25.93 6.48
CA ASP A 58 -15.19 -25.35 7.49
C ASP A 58 -14.59 -24.12 8.21
N GLY A 59 -14.97 -22.94 7.75
CA GLY A 59 -14.66 -21.68 8.39
C GLY A 59 -13.30 -21.06 8.03
N THR A 60 -12.43 -21.72 7.25
CA THR A 60 -11.10 -21.19 6.91
C THR A 60 -10.99 -20.78 5.45
N GLY A 61 -10.51 -19.57 5.19
CA GLY A 61 -10.14 -19.04 3.88
C GLY A 61 -8.63 -18.98 3.69
N LEU A 62 -8.16 -19.31 2.48
CA LEU A 62 -6.79 -19.11 2.01
C LEU A 62 -6.70 -17.73 1.38
N VAL A 63 -5.84 -16.87 1.92
CA VAL A 63 -5.54 -15.53 1.39
C VAL A 63 -4.31 -15.62 0.49
N LEU A 64 -4.40 -15.07 -0.72
CA LEU A 64 -3.35 -15.11 -1.75
C LEU A 64 -3.16 -13.73 -2.36
N THR A 65 -1.93 -13.23 -2.36
CA THR A 65 -1.55 -11.99 -3.02
C THR A 65 -0.16 -12.08 -3.63
N LEU A 66 0.17 -11.12 -4.51
CA LEU A 66 1.48 -10.92 -5.11
C LEU A 66 1.75 -9.44 -5.28
N ASP A 67 2.83 -8.96 -4.67
CA ASP A 67 3.35 -7.61 -4.91
C ASP A 67 4.85 -7.65 -5.19
N PHE A 68 5.27 -6.87 -6.19
CA PHE A 68 6.69 -6.66 -6.52
C PHE A 68 6.89 -5.26 -7.13
N PHE A 69 8.08 -4.73 -6.94
CA PHE A 69 8.44 -3.41 -7.46
C PHE A 69 9.96 -3.23 -7.61
N THR A 70 10.34 -2.14 -8.25
CA THR A 70 11.74 -1.72 -8.45
C THR A 70 12.29 -1.06 -7.18
N PRO A 71 13.64 -0.94 -7.01
CA PRO A 71 14.24 -0.31 -5.84
C PRO A 71 13.71 1.10 -5.58
N LEU A 72 13.41 1.37 -4.30
CA LEU A 72 12.96 2.67 -3.81
C LEU A 72 13.93 3.27 -2.77
N VAL A 73 14.85 2.45 -2.27
CA VAL A 73 15.97 2.82 -1.38
C VAL A 73 17.25 2.18 -1.92
N ASP A 74 18.41 2.70 -1.48
CA ASP A 74 19.71 2.24 -2.00
C ASP A 74 20.28 1.06 -1.21
N ASP A 75 19.88 0.85 0.05
CA ASP A 75 20.26 -0.31 0.84
C ASP A 75 19.46 -1.56 0.38
N PRO A 76 20.13 -2.64 -0.05
CA PRO A 76 19.46 -3.83 -0.56
C PRO A 76 18.67 -4.58 0.52
N GLY A 77 19.16 -4.62 1.76
CA GLY A 77 18.46 -5.24 2.87
C GLY A 77 17.17 -4.51 3.22
N ASP A 78 17.20 -3.17 3.23
CA ASP A 78 16.02 -2.33 3.43
C ASP A 78 15.01 -2.51 2.31
N TRP A 79 15.45 -2.54 1.05
CA TRP A 79 14.54 -2.82 -0.07
C TRP A 79 13.84 -4.17 0.10
N GLY A 80 14.60 -5.22 0.48
CA GLY A 80 14.04 -6.55 0.75
C GLY A 80 13.03 -6.54 1.90
N ARG A 81 13.33 -5.85 3.01
CA ARG A 81 12.41 -5.70 4.17
C ARG A 81 11.13 -5.00 3.78
N ILE A 82 11.23 -3.89 3.05
CA ILE A 82 10.07 -3.12 2.58
C ILE A 82 9.19 -3.97 1.64
N ALA A 83 9.82 -4.70 0.70
CA ALA A 83 9.08 -5.53 -0.24
C ALA A 83 8.30 -6.67 0.46
N ALA A 84 8.90 -7.28 1.47
CA ALA A 84 8.23 -8.29 2.27
C ALA A 84 7.09 -7.71 3.11
N ALA A 85 7.32 -6.59 3.82
CA ALA A 85 6.28 -5.93 4.61
C ALA A 85 5.09 -5.51 3.74
N ASN A 86 5.36 -4.99 2.53
CA ASN A 86 4.33 -4.60 1.57
C ASN A 86 3.50 -5.80 1.08
N ALA A 87 4.14 -6.91 0.70
CA ALA A 87 3.41 -8.09 0.22
C ALA A 87 2.60 -8.77 1.33
N LEU A 88 3.08 -8.76 2.58
CA LEU A 88 2.35 -9.29 3.72
C LEU A 88 1.17 -8.40 4.15
N SER A 89 1.22 -7.11 3.79
CA SER A 89 0.21 -6.12 4.17
C SER A 89 -1.18 -6.46 3.63
N ASP A 90 -1.28 -6.93 2.39
CA ASP A 90 -2.55 -7.36 1.80
C ASP A 90 -3.21 -8.49 2.63
N VAL A 91 -2.40 -9.43 3.15
CA VAL A 91 -2.94 -10.50 4.02
C VAL A 91 -3.51 -9.91 5.31
N TYR A 92 -2.81 -8.95 5.91
CA TYR A 92 -3.27 -8.24 7.10
C TYR A 92 -4.52 -7.39 6.83
N ALA A 93 -4.59 -6.73 5.68
CA ALA A 93 -5.75 -5.93 5.28
C ALA A 93 -7.03 -6.76 5.15
N MET A 94 -6.90 -8.02 4.72
CA MET A 94 -8.01 -8.98 4.66
C MET A 94 -8.41 -9.57 6.02
N GLY A 95 -7.76 -9.16 7.13
CA GLY A 95 -7.96 -9.75 8.46
C GLY A 95 -7.26 -11.09 8.66
N GLY A 96 -6.39 -11.47 7.74
CA GLY A 96 -5.68 -12.74 7.74
C GLY A 96 -4.35 -12.72 8.50
N SER A 97 -3.79 -13.90 8.69
CA SER A 97 -2.47 -14.12 9.28
C SER A 97 -1.54 -14.73 8.23
N PRO A 98 -0.43 -14.08 7.84
CA PRO A 98 0.56 -14.65 6.94
C PRO A 98 1.14 -15.97 7.47
N ARG A 99 1.44 -16.92 6.57
CA ARG A 99 2.03 -18.21 6.90
C ARG A 99 3.20 -18.60 6.01
N LEU A 100 3.08 -18.34 4.70
CA LEU A 100 4.11 -18.71 3.73
C LEU A 100 4.35 -17.52 2.79
N ALA A 101 5.58 -17.46 2.26
CA ALA A 101 5.94 -16.52 1.22
C ALA A 101 6.83 -17.17 0.16
N LEU A 102 6.71 -16.71 -1.09
CA LEU A 102 7.59 -17.09 -2.20
C LEU A 102 8.26 -15.83 -2.76
N ASN A 103 9.58 -15.86 -2.92
CA ASN A 103 10.30 -14.76 -3.55
C ASN A 103 9.99 -14.68 -5.05
N VAL A 104 9.85 -13.47 -5.57
CA VAL A 104 9.78 -13.16 -7.01
C VAL A 104 10.87 -12.14 -7.31
N ALA A 105 11.87 -12.53 -8.12
CA ALA A 105 13.01 -11.66 -8.40
C ALA A 105 13.37 -11.62 -9.89
N GLY A 106 13.55 -10.41 -10.42
CA GLY A 106 14.22 -10.14 -11.67
C GLY A 106 15.55 -9.46 -11.38
N TRP A 107 16.67 -9.99 -11.90
CA TRP A 107 17.99 -9.48 -11.55
C TRP A 107 18.87 -9.28 -12.78
N PRO A 108 19.48 -8.08 -12.97
CA PRO A 108 20.39 -7.80 -14.07
C PRO A 108 21.81 -8.28 -13.69
N VAL A 109 22.10 -9.56 -13.89
CA VAL A 109 23.34 -10.23 -13.46
C VAL A 109 24.61 -9.64 -14.07
N ASP A 110 24.51 -8.98 -15.23
CA ASP A 110 25.62 -8.31 -15.90
C ASP A 110 25.93 -6.92 -15.33
N GLU A 111 24.99 -6.33 -14.57
CA GLU A 111 25.06 -4.97 -14.04
C GLU A 111 25.20 -4.95 -12.51
N LEU A 112 24.58 -5.91 -11.82
CA LEU A 112 24.52 -5.97 -10.35
C LEU A 112 25.04 -7.30 -9.81
N ALA A 113 25.91 -7.21 -8.80
CA ALA A 113 26.47 -8.39 -8.12
C ALA A 113 25.38 -9.23 -7.45
N LEU A 114 25.55 -10.56 -7.46
CA LEU A 114 24.60 -11.50 -6.82
C LEU A 114 24.57 -11.37 -5.30
N GLU A 115 25.64 -10.86 -4.70
CA GLU A 115 25.72 -10.57 -3.28
C GLU A 115 24.65 -9.56 -2.84
N LEU A 116 24.37 -8.54 -3.67
CA LEU A 116 23.28 -7.58 -3.41
C LEU A 116 21.91 -8.26 -3.45
N LEU A 117 21.68 -9.19 -4.37
CA LEU A 117 20.44 -9.99 -4.37
C LEU A 117 20.34 -10.83 -3.09
N ALA A 118 21.44 -11.42 -2.63
CA ALA A 118 21.44 -12.18 -1.39
C ALA A 118 21.07 -11.31 -0.17
N GLU A 119 21.53 -10.06 -0.13
CA GLU A 119 21.15 -9.09 0.91
C GLU A 119 19.64 -8.72 0.84
N VAL A 120 19.08 -8.52 -0.37
CA VAL A 120 17.62 -8.29 -0.58
C VAL A 120 16.83 -9.48 -0.03
N LEU A 121 17.20 -10.70 -0.39
CA LEU A 121 16.53 -11.93 0.07
C LEU A 121 16.66 -12.13 1.59
N ALA A 122 17.80 -11.74 2.18
CA ALA A 122 18.01 -11.81 3.63
C ALA A 122 17.12 -10.82 4.37
N GLY A 123 17.02 -9.57 3.90
CA GLY A 123 16.13 -8.56 4.44
C GLY A 123 14.67 -9.01 4.39
N ALA A 124 14.22 -9.52 3.25
CA ALA A 124 12.86 -10.04 3.09
C ALA A 124 12.57 -11.20 4.06
N ARG A 125 13.50 -12.14 4.17
CA ARG A 125 13.39 -13.28 5.11
C ARG A 125 13.24 -12.82 6.56
N GLN A 126 13.94 -11.76 6.96
CA GLN A 126 13.84 -11.21 8.30
C GLN A 126 12.40 -10.79 8.63
N ILE A 127 11.77 -10.01 7.76
CA ILE A 127 10.38 -9.53 7.95
C ILE A 127 9.37 -10.69 7.90
N VAL A 128 9.55 -11.65 7.01
CA VAL A 128 8.68 -12.84 6.95
C VAL A 128 8.75 -13.64 8.24
N LEU A 129 9.93 -13.80 8.83
CA LEU A 129 10.11 -14.48 10.12
C LEU A 129 9.49 -13.67 11.28
N GLU A 130 9.62 -12.34 11.28
CA GLU A 130 9.00 -11.47 12.26
C GLU A 130 7.45 -11.57 12.20
N ALA A 131 6.89 -11.73 10.99
CA ALA A 131 5.46 -11.99 10.79
C ALA A 131 5.01 -13.41 11.23
N GLY A 132 5.91 -14.27 11.74
CA GLY A 132 5.60 -15.65 12.08
C GLY A 132 5.36 -16.56 10.88
N ALA A 133 5.84 -16.18 9.69
CA ALA A 133 5.72 -16.89 8.44
C ALA A 133 7.07 -17.46 7.96
N ALA A 134 7.06 -18.23 6.89
CA ALA A 134 8.26 -18.83 6.32
C ALA A 134 8.38 -18.56 4.82
N VAL A 135 9.59 -18.23 4.35
CA VAL A 135 9.93 -18.25 2.93
C VAL A 135 10.18 -19.68 2.50
N VAL A 136 9.38 -20.20 1.57
CA VAL A 136 9.40 -21.63 1.17
C VAL A 136 9.87 -21.86 -0.26
N GLY A 137 10.30 -20.80 -0.96
CA GLY A 137 10.82 -20.93 -2.32
C GLY A 137 10.69 -19.60 -3.08
N GLY A 138 10.58 -19.69 -4.38
CA GLY A 138 10.40 -18.52 -5.24
C GLY A 138 10.79 -18.80 -6.68
N HIS A 139 10.79 -17.72 -7.48
CA HIS A 139 11.20 -17.74 -8.87
C HIS A 139 12.12 -16.57 -9.19
N THR A 140 13.15 -16.82 -10.00
CA THR A 140 14.10 -15.80 -10.46
C THR A 140 14.22 -15.80 -11.96
N ILE A 141 14.32 -14.60 -12.54
CA ILE A 141 14.63 -14.39 -13.95
C ILE A 141 15.79 -13.40 -14.09
N THR A 142 16.50 -13.44 -15.21
CA THR A 142 17.44 -12.37 -15.55
C THR A 142 16.69 -11.21 -16.20
N THR A 143 17.09 -9.98 -15.89
CA THR A 143 16.63 -8.78 -16.55
C THR A 143 17.80 -8.05 -17.20
N GLU A 144 17.53 -7.19 -18.18
CA GLU A 144 18.60 -6.47 -18.88
C GLU A 144 19.24 -5.39 -18.01
N ARG A 145 18.42 -4.64 -17.24
CA ARG A 145 18.91 -3.50 -16.47
C ARG A 145 18.19 -3.28 -15.13
N GLU A 146 16.89 -3.41 -15.09
CA GLU A 146 16.08 -3.03 -13.95
C GLU A 146 15.86 -4.22 -13.00
N PRO A 147 16.34 -4.16 -11.75
CA PRO A 147 16.03 -5.20 -10.78
C PRO A 147 14.59 -5.07 -10.29
N LEU A 148 13.94 -6.22 -10.09
CA LEU A 148 12.60 -6.36 -9.56
C LEU A 148 12.64 -7.32 -8.37
N PHE A 149 11.97 -6.97 -7.30
CA PHE A 149 11.80 -7.88 -6.17
C PHE A 149 10.44 -7.69 -5.50
N GLY A 150 9.92 -8.80 -5.05
CA GLY A 150 8.70 -8.88 -4.27
C GLY A 150 8.37 -10.31 -3.89
N MET A 151 7.14 -10.53 -3.44
CA MET A 151 6.75 -11.83 -2.90
C MET A 151 5.31 -12.19 -3.25
N VAL A 152 5.06 -13.47 -3.46
CA VAL A 152 3.73 -14.04 -3.20
C VAL A 152 3.60 -14.19 -1.70
N ALA A 153 2.53 -13.66 -1.11
CA ALA A 153 2.19 -13.89 0.28
C ALA A 153 0.93 -14.77 0.39
N ILE A 154 1.01 -15.73 1.29
CA ILE A 154 -0.05 -16.72 1.55
C ILE A 154 -0.36 -16.69 3.02
N GLY A 155 -1.65 -16.54 3.35
CA GLY A 155 -2.13 -16.52 4.72
C GLY A 155 -3.46 -17.23 4.88
N PHE A 156 -3.96 -17.25 6.11
CA PHE A 156 -5.27 -17.80 6.43
C PHE A 156 -6.11 -16.76 7.17
N VAL A 157 -7.41 -16.82 6.94
CA VAL A 157 -8.41 -15.98 7.59
C VAL A 157 -9.62 -16.82 7.95
N GLU A 158 -10.24 -16.55 9.10
CA GLU A 158 -11.57 -17.09 9.39
C GLU A 158 -12.59 -16.48 8.42
N THR A 159 -13.44 -17.28 7.80
CA THR A 159 -14.33 -16.80 6.73
C THR A 159 -15.37 -15.78 7.21
N ASP A 160 -15.71 -15.76 8.49
CA ASP A 160 -16.58 -14.77 9.13
C ASP A 160 -15.84 -13.51 9.63
N ALA A 161 -14.50 -13.53 9.57
CA ALA A 161 -13.64 -12.40 9.92
C ALA A 161 -12.96 -11.73 8.70
N ILE A 162 -13.34 -12.12 7.47
CA ILE A 162 -12.82 -11.48 6.26
C ILE A 162 -13.19 -9.99 6.26
N VAL A 163 -12.20 -9.12 6.26
CA VAL A 163 -12.39 -7.69 6.06
C VAL A 163 -12.37 -7.40 4.56
N ARG A 164 -13.36 -6.65 4.10
CA ARG A 164 -13.52 -6.29 2.67
C ARG A 164 -13.46 -4.79 2.52
N ASN A 165 -13.06 -4.32 1.36
CA ASN A 165 -13.14 -2.90 1.05
C ASN A 165 -14.56 -2.44 0.66
N SER A 166 -15.47 -3.36 0.34
CA SER A 166 -16.80 -3.11 -0.24
C SER A 166 -17.96 -3.07 0.76
N THR A 167 -17.67 -2.97 2.06
CA THR A 167 -18.67 -3.08 3.14
C THR A 167 -18.78 -1.85 4.03
N ALA A 168 -18.21 -0.71 3.62
CA ALA A 168 -18.35 0.56 4.32
C ALA A 168 -19.82 1.06 4.24
N ARG A 169 -20.26 1.75 5.31
CA ARG A 169 -21.63 2.28 5.41
C ARG A 169 -21.59 3.73 5.89
N PRO A 170 -22.51 4.59 5.40
CA PRO A 170 -22.70 5.92 5.97
C PRO A 170 -22.88 5.91 7.50
N GLY A 171 -22.20 6.81 8.19
CA GLY A 171 -22.13 6.90 9.64
C GLY A 171 -20.92 6.24 10.28
N MET A 172 -20.13 5.44 9.53
CA MET A 172 -18.85 4.94 9.99
C MET A 172 -17.79 6.04 9.93
N HIS A 173 -16.85 6.02 10.88
CA HIS A 173 -15.66 6.86 10.88
C HIS A 173 -14.53 6.21 10.09
N LEU A 174 -13.64 7.02 9.53
CA LEU A 174 -12.45 6.59 8.80
C LEU A 174 -11.21 6.71 9.70
N TYR A 175 -10.44 5.63 9.77
CA TYR A 175 -9.23 5.57 10.59
C TYR A 175 -8.03 5.10 9.76
N LEU A 176 -6.85 5.64 10.06
CA LEU A 176 -5.59 5.32 9.39
C LEU A 176 -4.53 4.91 10.40
N SER A 177 -3.79 3.80 10.15
CA SER A 177 -2.85 3.22 11.13
C SER A 177 -1.40 3.67 10.98
N LYS A 178 -0.99 4.25 9.85
CA LYS A 178 0.37 4.80 9.66
C LYS A 178 0.32 6.18 9.01
N PRO A 179 1.34 7.03 9.24
CA PRO A 179 1.46 8.29 8.51
C PRO A 179 1.69 8.06 7.01
N ILE A 180 1.28 9.03 6.19
CA ILE A 180 1.52 9.04 4.75
C ILE A 180 2.71 9.92 4.38
N GLY A 181 3.23 9.76 3.14
CA GLY A 181 4.32 10.56 2.58
C GLY A 181 5.52 9.73 2.12
N THR A 182 5.42 8.38 2.16
CA THR A 182 6.53 7.50 1.78
C THR A 182 6.95 7.67 0.32
N GLY A 183 6.01 7.95 -0.60
CA GLY A 183 6.32 8.16 -2.01
C GLY A 183 7.08 9.46 -2.29
N LEU A 184 6.74 10.54 -1.59
CA LEU A 184 7.47 11.82 -1.64
C LEU A 184 8.90 11.64 -1.11
N ILE A 185 9.06 10.98 0.05
CA ILE A 185 10.37 10.77 0.67
C ILE A 185 11.23 9.82 -0.17
N THR A 186 10.71 8.70 -0.66
CA THR A 186 11.48 7.77 -1.52
C THR A 186 11.88 8.42 -2.85
N THR A 187 11.06 9.33 -3.37
CA THR A 187 11.43 10.16 -4.53
C THR A 187 12.59 11.11 -4.18
N ALA A 188 12.57 11.70 -2.98
CA ALA A 188 13.65 12.55 -2.49
C ALA A 188 14.94 11.76 -2.24
N ILE A 189 14.86 10.54 -1.68
CA ILE A 189 16.00 9.61 -1.53
C ILE A 189 16.62 9.36 -2.91
N LYS A 190 15.82 8.96 -3.89
CA LYS A 190 16.28 8.70 -5.25
C LYS A 190 16.99 9.91 -5.88
N ARG A 191 16.53 11.14 -5.59
CA ARG A 191 17.13 12.37 -6.10
C ARG A 191 18.29 12.89 -5.22
N GLY A 192 18.61 12.25 -4.09
CA GLY A 192 19.62 12.71 -3.14
C GLY A 192 19.23 14.03 -2.46
N GLN A 193 17.96 14.23 -2.15
CA GLN A 193 17.38 15.49 -1.67
C GLN A 193 16.59 15.32 -0.35
N THR A 194 16.98 14.36 0.48
CA THR A 194 16.39 14.15 1.81
C THR A 194 17.49 13.99 2.85
N ASP A 195 17.19 14.30 4.10
CA ASP A 195 18.06 14.07 5.25
C ASP A 195 18.03 12.59 5.64
N GLU A 196 19.13 12.08 6.21
CA GLU A 196 19.27 10.68 6.62
C GLU A 196 18.23 10.26 7.66
N ASP A 197 17.90 11.12 8.62
CA ASP A 197 16.91 10.83 9.67
C ASP A 197 15.51 10.69 9.08
N VAL A 198 15.13 11.54 8.12
CA VAL A 198 13.84 11.46 7.41
C VAL A 198 13.78 10.21 6.55
N ALA A 199 14.89 9.88 5.86
CA ALA A 199 14.98 8.66 5.06
C ALA A 199 14.81 7.40 5.95
N ARG A 200 15.50 7.36 7.10
CA ARG A 200 15.40 6.27 8.07
C ARG A 200 13.99 6.11 8.60
N LEU A 201 13.33 7.20 9.03
CA LEU A 201 11.96 7.16 9.51
C LEU A 201 10.98 6.63 8.45
N ALA A 202 11.18 6.98 7.19
CA ALA A 202 10.36 6.43 6.10
C ALA A 202 10.61 4.93 5.90
N VAL A 203 11.87 4.48 5.98
CA VAL A 203 12.23 3.04 5.93
C VAL A 203 11.59 2.30 7.10
N ASP A 204 11.70 2.82 8.33
CA ASP A 204 11.13 2.20 9.53
C ASP A 204 9.60 2.11 9.41
N THR A 205 8.95 3.14 8.88
CA THR A 205 7.50 3.13 8.61
C THR A 205 7.12 2.05 7.59
N MET A 206 7.88 1.93 6.49
CA MET A 206 7.60 0.96 5.42
C MET A 206 7.94 -0.49 5.82
N THR A 207 8.91 -0.70 6.71
CA THR A 207 9.27 -2.04 7.21
C THR A 207 8.42 -2.50 8.37
N SER A 208 7.71 -1.60 9.05
CA SER A 208 6.78 -1.93 10.12
C SER A 208 5.61 -2.76 9.58
N LEU A 209 5.34 -3.92 10.19
CA LEU A 209 4.23 -4.79 9.83
C LEU A 209 2.89 -4.17 10.24
N ASN A 210 1.84 -4.42 9.44
CA ASN A 210 0.46 -4.06 9.81
C ASN A 210 -0.22 -5.10 10.73
N ALA A 211 0.56 -5.97 11.40
CA ALA A 211 0.06 -7.07 12.20
C ALA A 211 -0.81 -6.62 13.38
N ASP A 212 -0.32 -5.68 14.21
CA ASP A 212 -1.06 -5.19 15.38
C ASP A 212 -2.31 -4.41 14.99
N ALA A 213 -2.20 -3.59 13.92
CA ALA A 213 -3.34 -2.87 13.37
C ALA A 213 -4.40 -3.84 12.82
N SER A 214 -3.99 -4.91 12.14
CA SER A 214 -4.90 -5.96 11.67
C SER A 214 -5.58 -6.68 12.82
N ALA A 215 -4.84 -7.06 13.86
CA ALA A 215 -5.42 -7.70 15.04
C ALA A 215 -6.46 -6.81 15.73
N ALA A 216 -6.19 -5.51 15.87
CA ALA A 216 -7.13 -4.53 16.41
C ALA A 216 -8.38 -4.39 15.51
N MET A 217 -8.18 -4.31 14.19
CA MET A 217 -9.24 -4.23 13.18
C MET A 217 -10.19 -5.44 13.24
N VAL A 218 -9.65 -6.65 13.29
CA VAL A 218 -10.43 -7.90 13.40
C VAL A 218 -11.17 -7.95 14.74
N SER A 219 -10.50 -7.62 15.85
CA SER A 219 -11.10 -7.60 17.18
C SER A 219 -12.27 -6.63 17.29
N ALA A 220 -12.15 -5.46 16.67
CA ALA A 220 -13.20 -4.43 16.61
C ALA A 220 -14.33 -4.76 15.63
N ARG A 221 -14.17 -5.78 14.78
CA ARG A 221 -15.11 -6.14 13.70
C ARG A 221 -15.45 -4.92 12.84
N VAL A 222 -14.41 -4.28 12.30
CA VAL A 222 -14.58 -3.09 11.44
C VAL A 222 -15.49 -3.37 10.26
N GLY A 223 -16.16 -2.34 9.76
CA GLY A 223 -17.09 -2.46 8.65
C GLY A 223 -16.40 -2.72 7.31
N ALA A 224 -15.29 -2.01 7.03
CA ALA A 224 -14.49 -2.18 5.83
C ALA A 224 -13.02 -1.85 6.10
N GLY A 225 -12.12 -2.36 5.26
CA GLY A 225 -10.69 -2.07 5.37
C GLY A 225 -9.94 -2.34 4.07
N THR A 226 -8.80 -1.68 3.92
CA THR A 226 -7.80 -1.87 2.86
C THR A 226 -6.45 -1.37 3.38
N ASP A 227 -5.34 -1.80 2.80
CA ASP A 227 -4.07 -1.12 3.03
C ASP A 227 -3.87 0.05 2.05
N VAL A 228 -3.00 0.99 2.43
CA VAL A 228 -2.74 2.18 1.62
C VAL A 228 -1.41 2.02 0.90
N THR A 229 -1.48 1.76 -0.40
CA THR A 229 -0.29 1.55 -1.24
C THR A 229 -0.25 2.48 -2.47
N GLY A 230 -0.05 1.96 -3.65
CA GLY A 230 0.30 2.73 -4.85
C GLY A 230 -0.73 3.76 -5.32
N PHE A 231 -2.01 3.62 -4.99
CA PHE A 231 -3.03 4.62 -5.31
C PHE A 231 -3.12 5.77 -4.29
N GLY A 232 -2.35 5.69 -3.19
CA GLY A 232 -2.37 6.67 -2.11
C GLY A 232 -3.63 6.63 -1.26
N LEU A 233 -3.65 7.41 -0.19
CA LEU A 233 -4.74 7.41 0.78
C LEU A 233 -6.11 7.63 0.10
N LEU A 234 -6.25 8.72 -0.64
CA LEU A 234 -7.54 9.07 -1.24
C LEU A 234 -7.90 8.15 -2.42
N GLY A 235 -6.92 7.55 -3.10
CA GLY A 235 -7.19 6.59 -4.16
C GLY A 235 -7.73 5.25 -3.65
N HIS A 236 -7.16 4.72 -2.55
CA HIS A 236 -7.70 3.53 -1.89
C HIS A 236 -9.07 3.82 -1.24
N LEU A 237 -9.22 4.99 -0.62
CA LEU A 237 -10.53 5.43 -0.11
C LEU A 237 -11.57 5.50 -1.24
N ARG A 238 -11.26 6.12 -2.39
CA ARG A 238 -12.15 6.15 -3.56
C ARG A 238 -12.62 4.76 -3.95
N LYS A 239 -11.71 3.79 -4.05
CA LYS A 239 -12.07 2.39 -4.39
C LYS A 239 -13.00 1.76 -3.34
N MET A 240 -12.71 1.94 -2.06
CA MET A 240 -13.59 1.50 -0.97
C MET A 240 -14.99 2.10 -1.09
N LEU A 241 -15.10 3.39 -1.38
CA LEU A 241 -16.37 4.11 -1.50
C LEU A 241 -17.14 3.72 -2.76
N GLU A 242 -16.44 3.51 -3.90
CA GLU A 242 -17.05 3.00 -5.14
C GLU A 242 -17.65 1.61 -4.91
N ALA A 243 -16.88 0.68 -4.31
CA ALA A 243 -17.31 -0.68 -4.03
C ALA A 243 -18.44 -0.74 -2.97
N SER A 244 -18.50 0.22 -2.06
CA SER A 244 -19.51 0.33 -0.99
C SER A 244 -20.72 1.20 -1.35
N ALA A 245 -20.75 1.80 -2.54
CA ALA A 245 -21.79 2.71 -3.02
C ALA A 245 -22.06 3.91 -2.08
N CYS A 246 -21.00 4.55 -1.54
CA CYS A 246 -21.06 5.68 -0.61
C CYS A 246 -20.02 6.76 -0.93
N ALA A 247 -20.01 7.82 -0.12
CA ALA A 247 -19.11 8.96 -0.19
C ALA A 247 -18.38 9.17 1.14
N ALA A 248 -17.42 10.09 1.21
CA ALA A 248 -16.71 10.40 2.46
C ALA A 248 -16.38 11.89 2.60
N ILE A 249 -16.23 12.31 3.87
CA ILE A 249 -15.62 13.56 4.26
C ILE A 249 -14.28 13.23 4.94
N VAL A 250 -13.20 13.82 4.46
CA VAL A 250 -11.85 13.66 5.02
C VAL A 250 -11.36 14.98 5.61
N ASN A 251 -10.94 14.96 6.87
CA ASN A 251 -10.30 16.10 7.52
C ASN A 251 -8.80 16.07 7.25
N ALA A 252 -8.32 16.89 6.33
CA ALA A 252 -6.90 16.96 5.98
C ALA A 252 -5.98 17.25 7.19
N GLY A 253 -6.48 18.00 8.18
CA GLY A 253 -5.72 18.33 9.39
C GLY A 253 -5.56 17.19 10.38
N SER A 254 -6.31 16.10 10.20
CA SER A 254 -6.21 14.89 11.03
C SER A 254 -5.40 13.78 10.38
N VAL A 255 -5.06 13.90 9.09
CA VAL A 255 -4.23 12.87 8.41
C VAL A 255 -2.80 12.94 8.95
N PRO A 256 -2.27 11.85 9.55
CA PRO A 256 -0.91 11.83 10.05
C PRO A 256 0.09 11.82 8.88
N LEU A 257 1.11 12.66 8.97
CA LEU A 257 2.14 12.83 7.95
C LEU A 257 3.53 12.46 8.45
N LEU A 258 4.34 11.91 7.58
CA LEU A 258 5.79 11.89 7.76
C LEU A 258 6.34 13.34 7.68
N PRO A 259 7.44 13.65 8.37
CA PRO A 259 8.02 15.00 8.36
C PRO A 259 8.47 15.39 6.95
N THR A 260 8.49 16.69 6.66
CA THR A 260 8.97 17.33 5.43
C THR A 260 8.16 17.06 4.15
N VAL A 261 7.14 16.20 4.17
CA VAL A 261 6.40 15.80 2.95
C VAL A 261 5.74 16.97 2.25
N LEU A 262 5.21 17.95 3.00
CA LEU A 262 4.59 19.13 2.41
C LEU A 262 5.65 20.05 1.75
N ASP A 263 6.85 20.18 2.34
CA ASP A 263 7.97 20.89 1.71
C ASP A 263 8.43 20.19 0.43
N LEU A 264 8.55 18.86 0.44
CA LEU A 264 8.88 18.07 -0.75
C LEU A 264 7.85 18.28 -1.87
N ALA A 265 6.55 18.29 -1.53
CA ALA A 265 5.48 18.57 -2.49
C ALA A 265 5.56 20.01 -3.04
N ARG A 266 5.86 21.02 -2.21
CA ARG A 266 6.06 22.42 -2.63
C ARG A 266 7.25 22.57 -3.61
N ARG A 267 8.28 21.74 -3.47
CA ARG A 267 9.47 21.72 -4.32
C ARG A 267 9.31 20.85 -5.57
N ASP A 268 8.11 20.31 -5.85
CA ASP A 268 7.83 19.36 -6.95
C ASP A 268 8.71 18.10 -6.93
N ILE A 269 9.08 17.65 -5.71
CA ILE A 269 9.76 16.36 -5.52
C ILE A 269 8.67 15.29 -5.42
N VAL A 270 8.07 14.95 -6.55
CA VAL A 270 6.87 14.13 -6.64
C VAL A 270 7.09 12.99 -7.62
N ALA A 271 6.64 11.78 -7.25
CA ALA A 271 6.65 10.61 -8.11
C ALA A 271 5.63 10.74 -9.25
N GLY A 272 5.92 10.10 -10.40
CA GLY A 272 4.98 10.03 -11.51
C GLY A 272 3.65 9.35 -11.14
N GLY A 273 3.70 8.32 -10.28
CA GLY A 273 2.51 7.66 -9.72
C GLY A 273 1.62 8.63 -8.95
N THR A 274 2.19 9.42 -8.04
CA THR A 274 1.48 10.44 -7.27
C THR A 274 0.80 11.48 -8.16
N LYS A 275 1.48 11.93 -9.23
CA LYS A 275 0.88 12.87 -10.20
C LYS A 275 -0.31 12.22 -10.95
N ARG A 276 -0.22 10.94 -11.31
CA ARG A 276 -1.35 10.20 -11.93
C ARG A 276 -2.52 10.02 -10.95
N ASN A 277 -2.23 9.67 -9.70
CA ASN A 277 -3.25 9.57 -8.65
C ASN A 277 -3.99 10.89 -8.46
N HIS A 278 -3.24 12.00 -8.31
CA HIS A 278 -3.83 13.33 -8.17
C HIS A 278 -4.73 13.69 -9.35
N ALA A 279 -4.28 13.44 -10.60
CA ALA A 279 -5.09 13.69 -11.80
C ALA A 279 -6.36 12.83 -11.85
N TRP A 280 -6.30 11.57 -11.39
CA TRP A 280 -7.44 10.68 -11.33
C TRP A 280 -8.46 11.10 -10.25
N LEU A 281 -7.96 11.61 -9.11
CA LEU A 281 -8.80 12.08 -7.99
C LEU A 281 -9.55 13.40 -8.30
N GLN A 282 -9.07 14.20 -9.25
CA GLN A 282 -9.75 15.45 -9.64
C GLN A 282 -11.20 15.25 -10.10
N GLU A 283 -11.57 14.05 -10.55
CA GLU A 283 -12.90 13.73 -11.07
C GLU A 283 -13.96 13.62 -9.97
N VAL A 284 -13.55 13.25 -8.74
CA VAL A 284 -14.46 12.86 -7.66
C VAL A 284 -14.18 13.57 -6.34
N THR A 285 -13.13 14.41 -6.27
CA THR A 285 -12.71 15.03 -5.02
C THR A 285 -12.98 16.53 -5.03
N GLU A 286 -13.75 16.98 -4.05
CA GLU A 286 -13.88 18.39 -3.69
C GLU A 286 -12.77 18.73 -2.70
N TRP A 287 -11.75 19.48 -3.17
CA TRP A 287 -10.52 19.74 -2.42
C TRP A 287 -10.62 20.85 -1.38
N GLY A 288 -11.77 21.54 -1.29
CA GLY A 288 -11.96 22.65 -0.35
C GLY A 288 -10.91 23.75 -0.52
N GLU A 289 -10.26 24.12 0.58
CA GLU A 289 -9.25 25.19 0.59
C GLU A 289 -7.80 24.68 0.40
N LEU A 290 -7.60 23.39 0.06
CA LEU A 290 -6.27 22.81 -0.10
C LEU A 290 -5.52 23.43 -1.28
N THR A 291 -4.28 23.82 -1.02
CA THR A 291 -3.33 24.20 -2.08
C THR A 291 -2.91 23.00 -2.90
N PRO A 292 -2.42 23.18 -4.15
CA PRO A 292 -1.94 22.05 -4.96
C PRO A 292 -0.90 21.15 -4.27
N PRO A 293 0.11 21.66 -3.51
CA PRO A 293 1.00 20.79 -2.74
C PRO A 293 0.30 19.94 -1.68
N GLU A 294 -0.70 20.48 -0.98
CA GLU A 294 -1.48 19.71 0.02
C GLU A 294 -2.32 18.62 -0.65
N GLN A 295 -2.90 18.88 -1.82
CA GLN A 295 -3.60 17.88 -2.62
C GLN A 295 -2.66 16.74 -3.05
N ILE A 296 -1.42 17.08 -3.45
CA ILE A 296 -0.36 16.12 -3.80
C ILE A 296 -0.02 15.21 -2.61
N VAL A 297 0.09 15.76 -1.40
CA VAL A 297 0.38 14.99 -0.18
C VAL A 297 -0.71 13.94 0.05
N LEU A 298 -2.00 14.30 -0.04
CA LEU A 298 -3.12 13.37 0.15
C LEU A 298 -3.27 12.34 -0.98
N ALA A 299 -2.74 12.63 -2.17
CA ALA A 299 -2.71 11.73 -3.33
C ALA A 299 -1.41 10.91 -3.42
N ASP A 300 -0.46 11.09 -2.47
CA ASP A 300 0.87 10.50 -2.56
C ASP A 300 0.80 8.97 -2.55
N ALA A 301 1.44 8.36 -3.55
CA ALA A 301 1.57 6.91 -3.65
C ALA A 301 2.38 6.38 -2.46
N GLN A 302 1.84 5.45 -1.72
CA GLN A 302 2.53 4.83 -0.59
C GLN A 302 3.15 3.49 -0.99
N THR A 303 4.19 3.08 -0.28
CA THR A 303 4.70 1.71 -0.28
C THR A 303 4.64 1.21 1.15
N SER A 304 4.03 0.06 1.38
CA SER A 304 3.83 -0.53 2.70
C SER A 304 3.22 0.47 3.70
N GLY A 305 2.17 1.18 3.28
CA GLY A 305 1.46 2.13 4.14
C GLY A 305 0.63 1.43 5.21
N GLY A 306 -0.17 2.23 5.93
CA GLY A 306 -1.04 1.74 6.99
C GLY A 306 -2.34 1.16 6.47
N LEU A 307 -3.12 0.57 7.39
CA LEU A 307 -4.49 0.17 7.14
C LEU A 307 -5.41 1.38 7.21
N LEU A 308 -6.27 1.53 6.21
CA LEU A 308 -7.40 2.44 6.17
C LEU A 308 -8.66 1.63 6.48
N VAL A 309 -9.37 1.99 7.52
CA VAL A 309 -10.57 1.26 7.92
C VAL A 309 -11.78 2.18 8.10
N ALA A 310 -12.97 1.66 7.82
CA ALA A 310 -14.24 2.27 8.14
C ALA A 310 -14.91 1.49 9.28
N SER A 311 -15.22 2.15 10.40
CA SER A 311 -15.74 1.51 11.61
C SER A 311 -16.68 2.42 12.39
N ASP A 312 -17.62 1.83 13.13
CA ASP A 312 -18.53 2.57 14.04
C ASP A 312 -17.79 3.17 15.26
N GLN A 313 -16.59 2.65 15.60
CA GLN A 313 -15.72 3.14 16.68
C GLN A 313 -14.26 2.84 16.35
N SER A 314 -13.33 3.56 17.01
CA SER A 314 -11.90 3.33 16.82
C SER A 314 -11.51 1.88 17.13
N PRO A 315 -10.82 1.19 16.22
CA PRO A 315 -10.31 -0.15 16.51
C PRO A 315 -9.26 -0.17 17.65
N SER A 316 -8.48 0.91 17.75
CA SER A 316 -7.50 1.16 18.80
C SER A 316 -7.07 2.62 18.77
N THR A 317 -7.15 3.32 19.87
CA THR A 317 -6.77 4.75 19.97
C THR A 317 -5.26 4.96 19.87
N ASP A 318 -4.46 3.93 20.12
CA ASP A 318 -2.99 4.02 20.06
C ASP A 318 -2.45 3.67 18.67
N LEU A 319 -3.19 2.91 17.88
CA LEU A 319 -2.76 2.41 16.57
C LEU A 319 -3.43 3.13 15.39
N PHE A 320 -4.56 3.79 15.62
CA PHE A 320 -5.35 4.40 14.57
C PHE A 320 -5.68 5.86 14.87
N THR A 321 -5.52 6.69 13.85
CA THR A 321 -5.94 8.11 13.89
C THR A 321 -7.23 8.26 13.09
N GLU A 322 -8.24 8.91 13.66
CA GLU A 322 -9.46 9.26 12.94
C GLU A 322 -9.19 10.38 11.94
N ILE A 323 -9.56 10.16 10.67
CA ILE A 323 -9.27 11.07 9.57
C ILE A 323 -10.52 11.58 8.84
N GLY A 324 -11.71 11.08 9.20
CA GLY A 324 -12.95 11.48 8.52
C GLY A 324 -14.11 10.55 8.80
N GLU A 325 -15.11 10.62 7.94
CA GLU A 325 -16.34 9.84 8.05
C GLU A 325 -16.90 9.42 6.69
N VAL A 326 -17.60 8.29 6.66
CA VAL A 326 -18.38 7.81 5.52
C VAL A 326 -19.76 8.44 5.56
N VAL A 327 -20.19 9.03 4.43
CA VAL A 327 -21.46 9.74 4.32
C VAL A 327 -22.28 9.24 3.14
N PRO A 328 -23.61 9.49 3.13
CA PRO A 328 -24.40 9.28 1.92
C PRO A 328 -23.93 10.23 0.80
N GLY A 329 -23.82 9.73 -0.44
CA GLY A 329 -23.44 10.55 -1.59
C GLY A 329 -23.15 9.73 -2.83
N PRO A 330 -22.72 10.35 -3.92
CA PRO A 330 -22.32 9.63 -5.12
C PRO A 330 -21.17 8.68 -4.84
N PRO A 331 -21.22 7.42 -5.33
CA PRO A 331 -20.16 6.42 -5.08
C PRO A 331 -18.78 6.96 -5.45
N GLY A 332 -17.83 6.82 -4.54
CA GLY A 332 -16.43 7.24 -4.74
C GLY A 332 -16.16 8.73 -4.55
N SER A 333 -17.18 9.57 -4.29
CA SER A 333 -16.95 11.00 -4.08
C SER A 333 -16.35 11.28 -2.69
N ILE A 334 -15.43 12.24 -2.66
CA ILE A 334 -14.68 12.63 -1.46
C ILE A 334 -14.75 14.16 -1.32
N THR A 335 -15.16 14.63 -0.15
CA THR A 335 -15.06 16.04 0.22
C THR A 335 -13.93 16.20 1.23
N VAL A 336 -12.92 17.01 0.92
CA VAL A 336 -11.82 17.29 1.84
C VAL A 336 -12.08 18.61 2.55
N ILE A 337 -11.99 18.59 3.88
CA ILE A 337 -12.14 19.79 4.74
C ILE A 337 -10.87 20.07 5.50
N GLY A 338 -10.72 21.32 5.96
CA GLY A 338 -9.53 21.77 6.70
C GLY A 338 -8.28 21.88 5.84
N ARG A 339 -7.13 21.95 6.50
CA ARG A 339 -5.80 22.10 5.90
C ARG A 339 -4.86 21.04 6.43
N VAL A 340 -3.93 20.58 5.60
CA VAL A 340 -2.83 19.69 6.02
C VAL A 340 -2.00 20.35 7.12
N ARG A 341 -1.64 19.60 8.15
CA ARG A 341 -0.78 20.05 9.26
C ARG A 341 0.56 19.32 9.20
N GLU A 342 1.65 20.10 9.30
CA GLU A 342 3.02 19.58 9.48
C GLU A 342 3.27 19.22 10.94
#